data_24e072ee43666c2af6d884848c7ea363
#
_entry.id   24e072ee43666c2af6d884848c7ea363
#
_cell.length_a   1.000
_cell.length_b   1.000
_cell.length_c   1.000
_cell.angle_alpha   90.00
_cell.angle_beta   90.00
_cell.angle_gamma   90.00
#
_symmetry.space_group_name_H-M   'P 1'
#
loop_
_entity.id
_entity.type
_entity.pdbx_description
1 polymer ?
#
loop_
_entity_poly.entity_id
_entity_poly.type
_entity_poly.pdbx_seq_one_letter_code
_entity_poly.pdbx_strand_id
1 'polypeptide(L)'
;MREIVILGSTGSIGVQALEIVAAYPEKFRVIGLSAGRKNPALLMQQAKKFNVPIVGSMAEAPKTDGVKVIDGDNSSIEIAAIPCDIVLNGITGSIGLGPTLSALAVGNKVALANKESLVAGGELVMKYGSDKLIPVDSEHSAIYQALLAGKISDVKKLILTASGGPFRDRADLSDVSVADALNHPTWSMGEVVTINSATLLNKGLEIIEAHYLFGLSYDLIEAVIHPQSVVHSLVEFIDGSTIAQASPPNMKGPIAYALSYPCLLYTSDAADDTPC
;
A
#
# COMPACT_ATOMS: atom_id res chain seq x y z
N MET A 1 8.81 -19.62 7.19
CA MET A 1 9.10 -18.18 7.41
C MET A 1 9.16 -17.55 6.04
N ARG A 2 8.38 -16.48 5.79
CA ARG A 2 8.40 -15.75 4.50
C ARG A 2 9.56 -14.78 4.45
N GLU A 3 10.26 -14.80 3.33
CA GLU A 3 11.28 -13.80 3.03
C GLU A 3 10.65 -12.60 2.33
N ILE A 4 10.85 -11.42 2.90
CA ILE A 4 10.25 -10.18 2.41
C ILE A 4 11.31 -9.11 2.15
N VAL A 5 11.05 -8.33 1.12
CA VAL A 5 11.76 -7.08 0.81
C VAL A 5 10.80 -5.91 1.05
N ILE A 6 11.26 -4.85 1.68
CA ILE A 6 10.46 -3.65 1.94
C ILE A 6 11.12 -2.44 1.28
N LEU A 7 10.45 -1.88 0.30
CA LEU A 7 10.86 -0.67 -0.40
C LEU A 7 10.14 0.55 0.21
N GLY A 8 10.90 1.61 0.49
CA GLY A 8 10.39 2.76 1.22
C GLY A 8 10.23 2.50 2.72
N SER A 9 11.14 1.72 3.31
CA SER A 9 11.06 1.22 4.70
C SER A 9 10.99 2.32 5.76
N THR A 10 11.50 3.51 5.48
CA THR A 10 11.47 4.67 6.38
C THR A 10 10.21 5.53 6.24
N GLY A 11 9.34 5.23 5.27
CA GLY A 11 8.04 5.87 5.08
C GLY A 11 6.94 5.24 5.96
N SER A 12 5.75 5.83 5.94
CA SER A 12 4.62 5.39 6.78
C SER A 12 4.27 3.91 6.59
N ILE A 13 4.16 3.45 5.34
CA ILE A 13 3.85 2.04 5.03
C ILE A 13 4.97 1.11 5.47
N GLY A 14 6.24 1.48 5.19
CA GLY A 14 7.40 0.67 5.55
C GLY A 14 7.58 0.52 7.06
N VAL A 15 7.36 1.58 7.83
CA VAL A 15 7.43 1.54 9.29
C VAL A 15 6.36 0.62 9.86
N GLN A 16 5.10 0.74 9.40
CA GLN A 16 4.00 -0.14 9.84
C GLN A 16 4.23 -1.60 9.43
N ALA A 17 4.81 -1.85 8.26
CA ALA A 17 5.21 -3.20 7.85
C ALA A 17 6.26 -3.80 8.79
N LEU A 18 7.26 -3.02 9.18
CA LEU A 18 8.28 -3.46 10.15
C LEU A 18 7.71 -3.66 11.56
N GLU A 19 6.67 -2.93 11.97
CA GLU A 19 5.94 -3.19 13.22
C GLU A 19 5.23 -4.55 13.17
N ILE A 20 4.59 -4.89 12.04
CA ILE A 20 3.96 -6.19 11.83
C ILE A 20 5.01 -7.31 11.86
N VAL A 21 6.15 -7.12 11.19
CA VAL A 21 7.26 -8.09 11.23
C VAL A 21 7.77 -8.31 12.65
N ALA A 22 7.89 -7.22 13.43
CA ALA A 22 8.32 -7.29 14.83
C ALA A 22 7.34 -8.04 15.73
N ALA A 23 6.03 -7.96 15.42
CA ALA A 23 4.99 -8.68 16.14
C ALA A 23 4.93 -10.18 15.77
N TYR A 24 5.43 -10.57 14.60
CA TYR A 24 5.38 -11.95 14.08
C TYR A 24 6.76 -12.42 13.57
N PRO A 25 7.81 -12.40 14.40
CA PRO A 25 9.17 -12.71 13.99
C PRO A 25 9.34 -14.16 13.50
N GLU A 26 8.46 -15.07 13.93
CA GLU A 26 8.45 -16.47 13.48
C GLU A 26 7.84 -16.65 12.08
N LYS A 27 7.09 -15.67 11.58
CA LYS A 27 6.42 -15.74 10.27
C LYS A 27 7.21 -15.05 9.16
N PHE A 28 7.95 -13.98 9.50
CA PHE A 28 8.59 -13.12 8.53
C PHE A 28 10.10 -12.96 8.75
N ARG A 29 10.85 -12.90 7.67
CA ARG A 29 12.26 -12.53 7.62
C ARG A 29 12.45 -11.41 6.61
N VAL A 30 12.95 -10.27 7.04
CA VAL A 30 13.30 -9.18 6.13
C VAL A 30 14.69 -9.43 5.57
N ILE A 31 14.80 -9.58 4.25
CA ILE A 31 16.06 -9.85 3.57
C ILE A 31 16.61 -8.65 2.79
N GLY A 32 15.80 -7.61 2.59
CA GLY A 32 16.22 -6.37 1.93
C GLY A 32 15.34 -5.19 2.34
N LEU A 33 15.96 -4.03 2.50
CA LEU A 33 15.26 -2.76 2.73
C LEU A 33 15.72 -1.73 1.71
N SER A 34 14.84 -0.80 1.33
CA SER A 34 15.30 0.40 0.64
C SER A 34 14.63 1.67 1.17
N ALA A 35 15.33 2.79 1.04
CA ALA A 35 14.82 4.10 1.39
C ALA A 35 15.29 5.20 0.41
N GLY A 36 14.51 6.29 0.35
CA GLY A 36 14.87 7.50 -0.35
C GLY A 36 15.93 8.31 0.39
N ARG A 37 16.05 9.61 0.03
CA ARG A 37 17.11 10.50 0.52
C ARG A 37 16.90 11.06 1.93
N LYS A 38 15.66 11.03 2.46
CA LYS A 38 15.30 11.80 3.67
C LYS A 38 15.92 11.26 4.97
N ASN A 39 16.05 9.95 5.14
CA ASN A 39 16.43 9.38 6.43
C ASN A 39 17.31 8.11 6.33
N PRO A 40 18.54 8.21 5.82
CA PRO A 40 19.45 7.06 5.70
C PRO A 40 19.86 6.48 7.07
N ALA A 41 19.90 7.30 8.12
CA ALA A 41 20.21 6.82 9.46
C ALA A 41 19.14 5.86 10.01
N LEU A 42 17.85 6.18 9.80
CA LEU A 42 16.74 5.29 10.17
C LEU A 42 16.79 3.98 9.38
N LEU A 43 17.10 4.03 8.09
CA LEU A 43 17.30 2.82 7.27
C LEU A 43 18.31 1.88 7.91
N MET A 44 19.46 2.40 8.34
CA MET A 44 20.51 1.58 8.97
C MET A 44 20.10 1.06 10.36
N GLN A 45 19.36 1.85 11.14
CA GLN A 45 18.78 1.39 12.42
C GLN A 45 17.80 0.24 12.19
N GLN A 46 16.93 0.34 11.17
CA GLN A 46 16.00 -0.73 10.77
C GLN A 46 16.78 -1.98 10.33
N ALA A 47 17.81 -1.83 9.49
CA ALA A 47 18.63 -2.94 9.04
C ALA A 47 19.28 -3.69 10.20
N LYS A 48 19.82 -2.97 11.17
CA LYS A 48 20.43 -3.56 12.39
C LYS A 48 19.35 -4.27 13.25
N LYS A 49 18.22 -3.61 13.49
CA LYS A 49 17.14 -4.15 14.34
C LYS A 49 16.57 -5.47 13.80
N PHE A 50 16.42 -5.59 12.49
CA PHE A 50 15.83 -6.74 11.84
C PHE A 50 16.86 -7.70 11.21
N ASN A 51 18.16 -7.50 11.46
CA ASN A 51 19.27 -8.29 10.94
C ASN A 51 19.24 -8.40 9.40
N VAL A 52 18.96 -7.30 8.72
CA VAL A 52 18.83 -7.26 7.25
C VAL A 52 20.20 -7.23 6.61
N PRO A 53 20.52 -8.18 5.71
CA PRO A 53 21.88 -8.29 5.16
C PRO A 53 22.21 -7.24 4.08
N ILE A 54 21.20 -6.64 3.44
CA ILE A 54 21.41 -5.72 2.34
C ILE A 54 20.35 -4.59 2.36
N VAL A 55 20.84 -3.38 2.09
CA VAL A 55 19.96 -2.20 1.98
C VAL A 55 20.27 -1.40 0.71
N GLY A 56 19.24 -0.74 0.17
CA GLY A 56 19.35 0.25 -0.91
C GLY A 56 19.09 1.65 -0.38
N SER A 57 19.95 2.60 -0.69
CA SER A 57 19.77 3.99 -0.28
C SER A 57 20.00 4.94 -1.45
N MET A 58 19.10 5.90 -1.63
CA MET A 58 19.29 6.98 -2.62
C MET A 58 20.22 8.09 -2.12
N ALA A 59 20.59 8.07 -0.84
CA ALA A 59 21.56 8.96 -0.24
C ALA A 59 22.70 8.14 0.37
N GLU A 60 23.86 8.77 0.57
CA GLU A 60 24.94 8.12 1.29
C GLU A 60 24.44 7.64 2.66
N ALA A 61 24.55 6.34 2.91
CA ALA A 61 24.11 5.72 4.16
C ALA A 61 25.31 5.42 5.06
N PRO A 62 25.15 5.55 6.40
CA PRO A 62 26.21 5.18 7.34
C PRO A 62 26.61 3.72 7.15
N LYS A 63 27.91 3.45 7.07
CA LYS A 63 28.43 2.07 7.01
C LYS A 63 28.14 1.35 8.32
N THR A 64 27.68 0.11 8.21
CA THR A 64 27.37 -0.75 9.34
C THR A 64 27.92 -2.15 9.05
N ASP A 65 28.64 -2.72 10.01
CA ASP A 65 29.23 -4.05 9.86
C ASP A 65 28.14 -5.09 9.60
N GLY A 66 28.39 -5.98 8.64
CA GLY A 66 27.48 -7.04 8.24
C GLY A 66 26.31 -6.61 7.35
N VAL A 67 26.18 -5.32 6.99
CA VAL A 67 25.14 -4.83 6.08
C VAL A 67 25.77 -4.35 4.78
N LYS A 68 25.40 -4.99 3.66
CA LYS A 68 25.76 -4.51 2.32
C LYS A 68 24.89 -3.31 1.96
N VAL A 69 25.50 -2.21 1.56
CA VAL A 69 24.78 -1.01 1.08
C VAL A 69 24.92 -0.90 -0.42
N ILE A 70 23.80 -0.69 -1.11
CA ILE A 70 23.72 -0.30 -2.52
C ILE A 70 23.29 1.17 -2.54
N ASP A 71 24.17 2.04 -3.02
CA ASP A 71 23.91 3.48 -3.07
C ASP A 71 23.46 3.92 -4.46
N GLY A 72 22.66 4.98 -4.53
CA GLY A 72 22.28 5.66 -5.75
C GLY A 72 20.81 5.51 -6.12
N ASP A 73 20.43 6.18 -7.20
CA ASP A 73 19.03 6.32 -7.63
C ASP A 73 18.38 5.00 -8.03
N ASN A 74 19.15 4.02 -8.48
CA ASN A 74 18.68 2.69 -8.87
C ASN A 74 18.66 1.69 -7.71
N SER A 75 19.11 2.07 -6.52
CA SER A 75 19.25 1.17 -5.37
C SER A 75 17.95 0.40 -5.04
N SER A 76 16.79 1.05 -5.11
CA SER A 76 15.50 0.39 -4.88
C SER A 76 15.13 -0.63 -5.97
N ILE A 77 15.58 -0.40 -7.22
CA ILE A 77 15.39 -1.34 -8.35
C ILE A 77 16.21 -2.60 -8.11
N GLU A 78 17.46 -2.45 -7.67
CA GLU A 78 18.35 -3.58 -7.38
C GLU A 78 17.87 -4.38 -6.16
N ILE A 79 17.40 -3.72 -5.10
CA ILE A 79 16.83 -4.37 -3.93
C ILE A 79 15.53 -5.12 -4.29
N ALA A 80 14.69 -4.55 -5.15
CA ALA A 80 13.46 -5.18 -5.62
C ALA A 80 13.70 -6.46 -6.44
N ALA A 81 14.85 -6.57 -7.10
CA ALA A 81 15.25 -7.74 -7.88
C ALA A 81 15.77 -8.92 -7.03
N ILE A 82 15.89 -8.79 -5.73
CA ILE A 82 16.29 -9.89 -4.85
C ILE A 82 15.15 -10.94 -4.85
N PRO A 83 15.42 -12.21 -5.22
CA PRO A 83 14.42 -13.25 -5.15
C PRO A 83 13.89 -13.43 -3.72
N CYS A 84 12.58 -13.37 -3.55
CA CYS A 84 11.90 -13.49 -2.25
C CYS A 84 10.42 -13.88 -2.44
N ASP A 85 9.73 -14.17 -1.35
CA ASP A 85 8.32 -14.51 -1.40
C ASP A 85 7.44 -13.31 -1.76
N ILE A 86 7.81 -12.10 -1.27
CA ILE A 86 7.02 -10.90 -1.50
C ILE A 86 7.86 -9.61 -1.35
N VAL A 87 7.66 -8.67 -2.25
CA VAL A 87 8.20 -7.31 -2.18
C VAL A 87 7.08 -6.35 -1.81
N LEU A 88 7.18 -5.69 -0.67
CA LEU A 88 6.29 -4.57 -0.34
C LEU A 88 6.83 -3.30 -0.98
N ASN A 89 6.09 -2.73 -1.91
CA ASN A 89 6.45 -1.43 -2.50
C ASN A 89 5.64 -0.29 -1.85
N GLY A 90 6.24 0.39 -0.88
CA GLY A 90 5.71 1.59 -0.21
C GLY A 90 6.40 2.90 -0.65
N ILE A 91 7.05 2.91 -1.81
CA ILE A 91 7.65 4.12 -2.39
C ILE A 91 6.53 5.05 -2.87
N THR A 92 6.65 6.34 -2.60
CA THR A 92 5.68 7.34 -3.06
C THR A 92 6.06 7.88 -4.43
N GLY A 93 5.08 8.02 -5.32
CA GLY A 93 5.25 8.61 -6.64
C GLY A 93 5.70 7.63 -7.73
N SER A 94 5.80 8.12 -8.97
CA SER A 94 6.08 7.31 -10.16
C SER A 94 7.45 6.61 -10.16
N ILE A 95 8.38 7.05 -9.31
CA ILE A 95 9.67 6.38 -9.13
C ILE A 95 9.54 4.95 -8.58
N GLY A 96 8.38 4.61 -7.99
CA GLY A 96 8.06 3.24 -7.54
C GLY A 96 7.81 2.26 -8.70
N LEU A 97 7.56 2.72 -9.93
CA LEU A 97 7.28 1.87 -11.09
C LEU A 97 8.48 0.98 -11.45
N GLY A 98 9.69 1.55 -11.51
CA GLY A 98 10.90 0.77 -11.81
C GLY A 98 11.11 -0.40 -10.85
N PRO A 99 11.10 -0.19 -9.53
CA PRO A 99 11.15 -1.26 -8.54
C PRO A 99 10.00 -2.28 -8.65
N THR A 100 8.75 -1.84 -8.95
CA THR A 100 7.64 -2.76 -9.18
C THR A 100 7.93 -3.72 -10.35
N LEU A 101 8.36 -3.17 -11.50
CA LEU A 101 8.69 -3.96 -12.68
C LEU A 101 9.88 -4.90 -12.42
N SER A 102 10.90 -4.43 -11.69
CA SER A 102 12.07 -5.23 -11.34
C SER A 102 11.71 -6.43 -10.46
N ALA A 103 10.85 -6.23 -9.45
CA ALA A 103 10.36 -7.31 -8.60
C ALA A 103 9.57 -8.36 -9.41
N LEU A 104 8.67 -7.90 -10.27
CA LEU A 104 7.84 -8.78 -11.10
C LEU A 104 8.67 -9.56 -12.13
N ALA A 105 9.71 -8.93 -12.69
CA ALA A 105 10.58 -9.55 -13.71
C ALA A 105 11.35 -10.77 -13.18
N VAL A 106 11.68 -10.79 -11.89
CA VAL A 106 12.35 -11.95 -11.24
C VAL A 106 11.35 -12.94 -10.65
N GLY A 107 10.04 -12.71 -10.81
CA GLY A 107 8.97 -13.63 -10.39
C GLY A 107 8.45 -13.40 -8.97
N ASN A 108 8.92 -12.38 -8.27
CA ASN A 108 8.43 -12.02 -6.94
C ASN A 108 6.95 -11.62 -6.99
N LYS A 109 6.20 -11.91 -5.93
CA LYS A 109 4.91 -11.25 -5.69
C LYS A 109 5.16 -9.84 -5.17
N VAL A 110 4.28 -8.91 -5.52
CA VAL A 110 4.36 -7.51 -5.06
C VAL A 110 3.15 -7.14 -4.22
N ALA A 111 3.37 -6.83 -2.95
CA ALA A 111 2.42 -6.13 -2.10
C ALA A 111 2.48 -4.65 -2.49
N LEU A 112 1.51 -4.20 -3.31
CA LEU A 112 1.57 -2.90 -3.97
C LEU A 112 0.84 -1.84 -3.15
N ALA A 113 1.61 -0.95 -2.54
CA ALA A 113 1.11 0.28 -1.90
C ALA A 113 1.38 1.54 -2.75
N ASN A 114 2.15 1.39 -3.84
CA ASN A 114 2.46 2.46 -4.79
C ASN A 114 1.45 2.44 -5.95
N LYS A 115 0.33 3.14 -5.78
CA LYS A 115 -0.72 3.24 -6.82
C LYS A 115 -0.21 3.86 -8.12
N GLU A 116 0.79 4.74 -8.03
CA GLU A 116 1.36 5.41 -9.20
C GLU A 116 2.03 4.43 -10.16
N SER A 117 2.46 3.26 -9.72
CA SER A 117 2.95 2.19 -10.59
C SER A 117 1.89 1.72 -11.59
N LEU A 118 0.63 1.62 -11.16
CA LEU A 118 -0.48 1.24 -12.06
C LEU A 118 -1.01 2.44 -12.85
N VAL A 119 -1.08 3.61 -12.22
CA VAL A 119 -1.55 4.83 -12.91
C VAL A 119 -0.61 5.21 -14.06
N ALA A 120 0.72 5.14 -13.85
CA ALA A 120 1.71 5.53 -14.86
C ALA A 120 2.12 4.39 -15.81
N GLY A 121 2.05 3.14 -15.34
CA GLY A 121 2.58 1.99 -16.06
C GLY A 121 1.70 0.76 -16.01
N GLY A 122 0.39 0.90 -15.85
CA GLY A 122 -0.54 -0.20 -15.65
C GLY A 122 -0.41 -1.31 -16.71
N GLU A 123 -0.39 -0.95 -17.99
CA GLU A 123 -0.19 -1.93 -19.08
C GLU A 123 1.15 -2.68 -18.98
N LEU A 124 2.21 -2.00 -18.53
CA LEU A 124 3.52 -2.64 -18.36
C LEU A 124 3.52 -3.61 -17.17
N VAL A 125 2.91 -3.20 -16.07
CA VAL A 125 2.81 -4.00 -14.84
C VAL A 125 1.93 -5.22 -15.09
N MET A 126 0.78 -5.04 -15.73
CA MET A 126 -0.20 -6.12 -15.98
C MET A 126 0.29 -7.19 -16.96
N LYS A 127 1.36 -6.95 -17.73
CA LYS A 127 2.03 -7.99 -18.53
C LYS A 127 2.56 -9.16 -17.69
N TYR A 128 2.82 -8.93 -16.41
CA TYR A 128 3.30 -9.96 -15.47
C TYR A 128 2.18 -10.76 -14.80
N GLY A 129 0.92 -10.39 -15.02
CA GLY A 129 -0.27 -11.03 -14.45
C GLY A 129 -0.74 -10.38 -13.13
N SER A 130 -2.05 -10.27 -12.97
CA SER A 130 -2.67 -9.72 -11.76
C SER A 130 -2.47 -10.60 -10.52
N ASP A 131 -2.25 -11.90 -10.71
CA ASP A 131 -2.00 -12.87 -9.64
C ASP A 131 -0.68 -12.64 -8.90
N LYS A 132 0.21 -11.84 -9.47
CA LYS A 132 1.47 -11.41 -8.84
C LYS A 132 1.32 -10.16 -7.96
N LEU A 133 0.18 -9.49 -8.04
CA LEU A 133 -0.09 -8.25 -7.31
C LEU A 133 -1.05 -8.50 -6.14
N ILE A 134 -0.68 -8.01 -4.97
CA ILE A 134 -1.55 -8.01 -3.79
C ILE A 134 -1.71 -6.54 -3.37
N PRO A 135 -2.91 -5.97 -3.48
CA PRO A 135 -3.10 -4.57 -3.17
C PRO A 135 -2.96 -4.28 -1.68
N VAL A 136 -2.30 -3.17 -1.36
CA VAL A 136 -2.12 -2.67 0.01
C VAL A 136 -2.97 -1.44 0.27
N ASP A 137 -3.31 -0.67 -0.77
CA ASP A 137 -4.27 0.43 -0.61
C ASP A 137 -5.58 -0.10 0.00
N SER A 138 -6.13 0.60 1.00
CA SER A 138 -7.21 0.06 1.84
C SER A 138 -8.43 -0.35 1.04
N GLU A 139 -8.83 0.47 0.09
CA GLU A 139 -9.99 0.22 -0.77
C GLU A 139 -9.79 -0.97 -1.69
N HIS A 140 -8.61 -1.09 -2.29
CA HIS A 140 -8.29 -2.18 -3.20
C HIS A 140 -8.05 -3.50 -2.44
N SER A 141 -7.45 -3.44 -1.26
CA SER A 141 -7.35 -4.59 -0.36
C SER A 141 -8.75 -5.09 0.04
N ALA A 142 -9.68 -4.17 0.31
CA ALA A 142 -11.07 -4.49 0.62
C ALA A 142 -11.79 -5.19 -0.55
N ILE A 143 -11.66 -4.66 -1.77
CA ILE A 143 -12.19 -5.29 -2.98
C ILE A 143 -11.58 -6.67 -3.19
N TYR A 144 -10.25 -6.79 -3.07
CA TYR A 144 -9.54 -8.05 -3.23
C TYR A 144 -10.05 -9.14 -2.26
N GLN A 145 -10.35 -8.76 -1.00
CA GLN A 145 -10.94 -9.64 0.00
C GLN A 145 -12.39 -9.98 -0.34
N ALA A 146 -13.21 -8.99 -0.73
CA ALA A 146 -14.62 -9.20 -1.07
C ALA A 146 -14.80 -10.09 -2.31
N LEU A 147 -13.89 -10.03 -3.27
CA LEU A 147 -13.87 -10.89 -4.47
C LEU A 147 -13.62 -12.38 -4.17
N LEU A 148 -13.18 -12.74 -2.96
CA LEU A 148 -13.12 -14.14 -2.54
C LEU A 148 -14.52 -14.79 -2.44
N ALA A 149 -15.60 -14.01 -2.36
CA ALA A 149 -16.97 -14.49 -2.30
C ALA A 149 -17.56 -14.87 -3.66
N GLY A 150 -16.94 -14.46 -4.77
CA GLY A 150 -17.45 -14.71 -6.12
C GLY A 150 -16.38 -14.60 -7.20
N LYS A 151 -16.77 -14.74 -8.46
CA LYS A 151 -15.87 -14.58 -9.61
C LYS A 151 -15.93 -13.15 -10.11
N ILE A 152 -14.83 -12.68 -10.69
CA ILE A 152 -14.77 -11.35 -11.30
C ILE A 152 -15.79 -11.17 -12.44
N SER A 153 -16.12 -12.26 -13.17
CA SER A 153 -17.17 -12.26 -14.20
C SER A 153 -18.57 -11.98 -13.67
N ASP A 154 -18.80 -12.21 -12.40
CA ASP A 154 -20.11 -12.06 -11.74
C ASP A 154 -20.21 -10.72 -11.01
N VAL A 155 -19.20 -9.86 -11.13
CA VAL A 155 -19.21 -8.52 -10.56
C VAL A 155 -20.09 -7.61 -11.43
N LYS A 156 -21.09 -7.00 -10.80
CA LYS A 156 -21.92 -5.97 -11.39
C LYS A 156 -21.28 -4.58 -11.20
N LYS A 157 -20.66 -4.35 -10.03
CA LYS A 157 -20.08 -3.05 -9.70
C LYS A 157 -19.04 -3.16 -8.57
N LEU A 158 -17.96 -2.39 -8.68
CA LEU A 158 -17.06 -2.07 -7.57
C LEU A 158 -17.43 -0.70 -7.01
N ILE A 159 -17.48 -0.59 -5.68
CA ILE A 159 -17.81 0.66 -5.00
C ILE A 159 -16.69 0.98 -4.03
N LEU A 160 -15.85 1.97 -4.40
CA LEU A 160 -14.79 2.49 -3.56
C LEU A 160 -15.36 3.52 -2.59
N THR A 161 -15.04 3.42 -1.32
CA THR A 161 -15.39 4.47 -0.37
C THR A 161 -14.33 5.57 -0.35
N ALA A 162 -14.72 6.77 0.02
CA ALA A 162 -13.84 7.91 0.20
C ALA A 162 -14.21 8.65 1.49
N SER A 163 -13.22 9.09 2.26
CA SER A 163 -13.47 9.95 3.43
C SER A 163 -14.11 11.29 3.06
N GLY A 164 -13.95 11.73 1.81
CA GLY A 164 -14.35 13.04 1.31
C GLY A 164 -13.31 14.14 1.53
N GLY A 165 -12.21 13.83 2.25
CA GLY A 165 -11.14 14.79 2.52
C GLY A 165 -11.53 15.88 3.54
N PRO A 166 -10.60 16.83 3.83
CA PRO A 166 -10.81 17.88 4.83
C PRO A 166 -11.85 18.94 4.40
N PHE A 167 -12.17 19.02 3.11
CA PHE A 167 -13.04 20.08 2.57
C PHE A 167 -14.44 19.61 2.19
N ARG A 168 -14.81 18.35 2.50
CA ARG A 168 -16.09 17.75 2.09
C ARG A 168 -17.33 18.56 2.53
N ASP A 169 -17.25 19.21 3.68
CA ASP A 169 -18.36 20.00 4.26
C ASP A 169 -18.20 21.51 4.03
N ARG A 170 -17.22 21.92 3.21
CA ARG A 170 -16.86 23.32 2.99
C ARG A 170 -17.33 23.77 1.60
N ALA A 171 -18.22 24.78 1.56
CA ALA A 171 -18.77 25.29 0.30
C ALA A 171 -17.82 26.27 -0.41
N ASP A 172 -17.06 27.08 0.36
CA ASP A 172 -16.10 28.06 -0.18
C ASP A 172 -14.66 27.59 0.10
N LEU A 173 -13.87 27.51 -0.96
CA LEU A 173 -12.47 27.09 -0.94
C LEU A 173 -11.50 28.24 -1.28
N SER A 174 -11.98 29.49 -1.38
CA SER A 174 -11.18 30.63 -1.84
C SER A 174 -10.03 31.02 -0.89
N ASP A 175 -10.13 30.64 0.38
CA ASP A 175 -9.17 30.99 1.44
C ASP A 175 -8.44 29.80 2.06
N VAL A 176 -8.51 28.59 1.44
CA VAL A 176 -7.84 27.41 1.96
C VAL A 176 -6.32 27.52 1.85
N SER A 177 -5.64 27.13 2.91
CA SER A 177 -4.19 27.05 2.96
C SER A 177 -3.69 25.60 2.73
N VAL A 178 -2.39 25.47 2.49
CA VAL A 178 -1.73 24.14 2.45
C VAL A 178 -1.88 23.41 3.80
N ALA A 179 -1.83 24.13 4.90
CA ALA A 179 -2.01 23.56 6.23
C ALA A 179 -3.42 22.96 6.42
N ASP A 180 -4.45 23.63 5.90
CA ASP A 180 -5.82 23.10 5.92
C ASP A 180 -5.95 21.83 5.07
N ALA A 181 -5.31 21.78 3.91
CA ALA A 181 -5.31 20.61 3.04
C ALA A 181 -4.55 19.43 3.65
N LEU A 182 -3.53 19.68 4.47
CA LEU A 182 -2.78 18.65 5.21
C LEU A 182 -3.49 18.15 6.47
N ASN A 183 -4.53 18.82 6.94
CA ASN A 183 -5.28 18.46 8.14
C ASN A 183 -6.41 17.47 7.82
N HIS A 184 -6.04 16.21 7.51
CA HIS A 184 -7.03 15.19 7.19
C HIS A 184 -7.79 14.71 8.45
N PRO A 185 -9.15 14.66 8.42
CA PRO A 185 -9.95 14.42 9.63
C PRO A 185 -9.87 12.99 10.17
N THR A 186 -9.51 12.00 9.36
CA THR A 186 -9.60 10.57 9.71
C THR A 186 -8.26 9.85 9.60
N TRP A 187 -7.46 10.14 8.56
CA TRP A 187 -6.26 9.39 8.22
C TRP A 187 -4.98 10.18 8.50
N SER A 188 -3.99 9.49 9.09
CA SER A 188 -2.61 9.99 9.19
C SER A 188 -1.80 9.43 8.02
N MET A 189 -1.60 10.23 6.98
CA MET A 189 -0.97 9.82 5.72
C MET A 189 0.24 10.69 5.39
N GLY A 190 1.03 10.28 4.38
CA GLY A 190 2.06 11.14 3.81
C GLY A 190 1.48 12.39 3.15
N GLU A 191 2.24 13.48 3.13
CA GLU A 191 1.81 14.80 2.63
C GLU A 191 1.17 14.75 1.24
N VAL A 192 1.79 14.02 0.29
CA VAL A 192 1.29 13.91 -1.09
C VAL A 192 -0.09 13.28 -1.15
N VAL A 193 -0.29 12.16 -0.44
CA VAL A 193 -1.59 11.45 -0.40
C VAL A 193 -2.64 12.31 0.29
N THR A 194 -2.26 13.04 1.34
CA THR A 194 -3.17 13.93 2.08
C THR A 194 -3.66 15.07 1.19
N ILE A 195 -2.77 15.73 0.45
CA ILE A 195 -3.15 16.78 -0.52
C ILE A 195 -4.04 16.21 -1.64
N ASN A 196 -3.70 15.04 -2.17
CA ASN A 196 -4.52 14.38 -3.20
C ASN A 196 -5.92 14.03 -2.66
N SER A 197 -6.03 13.64 -1.39
CA SER A 197 -7.31 13.38 -0.73
C SER A 197 -8.17 14.64 -0.60
N ALA A 198 -7.54 15.79 -0.30
CA ALA A 198 -8.22 17.08 -0.16
C ALA A 198 -8.96 17.51 -1.44
N THR A 199 -8.48 17.12 -2.59
CA THR A 199 -9.06 17.43 -3.92
C THR A 199 -9.82 16.27 -4.56
N LEU A 200 -9.97 15.13 -3.87
CA LEU A 200 -10.46 13.86 -4.41
C LEU A 200 -9.62 13.28 -5.56
N LEU A 201 -8.47 13.87 -5.89
CA LEU A 201 -7.55 13.33 -6.89
C LEU A 201 -7.08 11.93 -6.48
N ASN A 202 -6.86 11.69 -5.18
CA ASN A 202 -6.51 10.36 -4.69
C ASN A 202 -7.55 9.32 -5.11
N LYS A 203 -8.83 9.64 -5.00
CA LYS A 203 -9.91 8.73 -5.42
C LYS A 203 -9.93 8.51 -6.93
N GLY A 204 -9.63 9.53 -7.73
CA GLY A 204 -9.45 9.37 -9.18
C GLY A 204 -8.29 8.41 -9.53
N LEU A 205 -7.14 8.53 -8.83
CA LEU A 205 -6.01 7.60 -8.99
C LEU A 205 -6.39 6.17 -8.60
N GLU A 206 -7.18 6.00 -7.55
CA GLU A 206 -7.67 4.71 -7.08
C GLU A 206 -8.66 4.05 -8.05
N ILE A 207 -9.50 4.82 -8.73
CA ILE A 207 -10.37 4.29 -9.80
C ILE A 207 -9.51 3.72 -10.95
N ILE A 208 -8.44 4.41 -11.34
CA ILE A 208 -7.50 3.94 -12.36
C ILE A 208 -6.80 2.66 -11.88
N GLU A 209 -6.35 2.64 -10.63
CA GLU A 209 -5.71 1.47 -10.03
C GLU A 209 -6.67 0.26 -10.01
N ALA A 210 -7.93 0.45 -9.60
CA ALA A 210 -8.94 -0.60 -9.59
C ALA A 210 -9.21 -1.17 -10.99
N HIS A 211 -9.26 -0.31 -12.00
CA HIS A 211 -9.39 -0.74 -13.40
C HIS A 211 -8.29 -1.73 -13.80
N TYR A 212 -7.03 -1.40 -13.53
CA TYR A 212 -5.91 -2.28 -13.85
C TYR A 212 -5.87 -3.54 -12.98
N LEU A 213 -6.03 -3.42 -11.67
CA LEU A 213 -5.94 -4.56 -10.75
C LEU A 213 -7.00 -5.63 -11.02
N PHE A 214 -8.24 -5.20 -11.26
CA PHE A 214 -9.38 -6.10 -11.37
C PHE A 214 -9.86 -6.32 -12.80
N GLY A 215 -9.30 -5.60 -13.79
CA GLY A 215 -9.64 -5.77 -15.20
C GLY A 215 -11.07 -5.36 -15.57
N LEU A 216 -11.71 -4.52 -14.77
CA LEU A 216 -13.08 -4.04 -15.00
C LEU A 216 -13.07 -2.68 -15.71
N SER A 217 -14.07 -2.42 -16.54
CA SER A 217 -14.24 -1.13 -17.19
C SER A 217 -14.63 -0.03 -16.19
N TYR A 218 -14.28 1.23 -16.48
CA TYR A 218 -14.52 2.36 -15.60
C TYR A 218 -15.99 2.58 -15.24
N ASP A 219 -16.92 2.24 -16.13
CA ASP A 219 -18.37 2.34 -15.92
C ASP A 219 -18.90 1.36 -14.84
N LEU A 220 -18.11 0.36 -14.48
CA LEU A 220 -18.40 -0.57 -13.39
C LEU A 220 -17.72 -0.20 -12.06
N ILE A 221 -17.02 0.94 -12.01
CA ILE A 221 -16.28 1.38 -10.83
C ILE A 221 -16.86 2.71 -10.35
N GLU A 222 -17.47 2.70 -9.17
CA GLU A 222 -18.05 3.90 -8.55
C GLU A 222 -17.28 4.30 -7.30
N ALA A 223 -17.42 5.57 -6.92
CA ALA A 223 -16.92 6.10 -5.66
C ALA A 223 -18.07 6.71 -4.84
N VAL A 224 -18.08 6.44 -3.54
CA VAL A 224 -19.05 6.99 -2.60
C VAL A 224 -18.36 7.63 -1.40
N ILE A 225 -18.92 8.73 -0.90
CA ILE A 225 -18.41 9.37 0.30
C ILE A 225 -18.86 8.61 1.54
N HIS A 226 -17.92 8.14 2.35
CA HIS A 226 -18.13 7.45 3.62
C HIS A 226 -17.20 8.06 4.67
N PRO A 227 -17.62 9.13 5.36
CA PRO A 227 -16.75 9.91 6.27
C PRO A 227 -16.14 9.11 7.40
N GLN A 228 -16.84 8.10 7.91
CA GLN A 228 -16.39 7.25 9.02
C GLN A 228 -15.22 6.35 8.64
N SER A 229 -15.05 6.07 7.35
CA SER A 229 -13.98 5.23 6.79
C SER A 229 -13.83 3.85 7.46
N VAL A 230 -14.94 3.28 7.96
CA VAL A 230 -14.98 1.94 8.55
C VAL A 230 -15.19 0.88 7.48
N VAL A 231 -16.09 1.13 6.52
CA VAL A 231 -16.24 0.31 5.31
C VAL A 231 -15.27 0.83 4.27
N HIS A 232 -14.34 -0.02 3.82
CA HIS A 232 -13.27 0.41 2.90
C HIS A 232 -13.66 0.26 1.43
N SER A 233 -14.44 -0.75 1.07
CA SER A 233 -15.06 -0.90 -0.26
C SER A 233 -16.12 -1.98 -0.24
N LEU A 234 -16.93 -2.03 -1.34
CA LEU A 234 -17.96 -3.02 -1.54
C LEU A 234 -17.86 -3.59 -2.97
N VAL A 235 -18.29 -4.84 -3.13
CA VAL A 235 -18.47 -5.51 -4.42
C VAL A 235 -19.92 -5.91 -4.55
N GLU A 236 -20.63 -5.37 -5.52
CA GLU A 236 -21.97 -5.78 -5.90
C GLU A 236 -21.91 -6.83 -7.00
N PHE A 237 -22.59 -7.95 -6.82
CA PHE A 237 -22.67 -9.05 -7.77
C PHE A 237 -23.96 -9.01 -8.58
N ILE A 238 -23.98 -9.76 -9.70
CA ILE A 238 -25.13 -9.80 -10.64
C ILE A 238 -26.41 -10.38 -10.02
N ASP A 239 -26.31 -11.17 -8.96
CA ASP A 239 -27.44 -11.71 -8.20
C ASP A 239 -28.07 -10.70 -7.23
N GLY A 240 -27.49 -9.48 -7.15
CA GLY A 240 -27.92 -8.43 -6.25
C GLY A 240 -27.28 -8.48 -4.85
N SER A 241 -26.46 -9.49 -4.54
CA SER A 241 -25.71 -9.52 -3.29
C SER A 241 -24.60 -8.47 -3.29
N THR A 242 -24.29 -7.92 -2.11
CA THR A 242 -23.20 -6.97 -1.91
C THR A 242 -22.34 -7.43 -0.76
N ILE A 243 -21.04 -7.58 -1.02
CA ILE A 243 -20.03 -7.92 -0.02
C ILE A 243 -19.21 -6.67 0.31
N ALA A 244 -19.14 -6.35 1.58
CA ALA A 244 -18.37 -5.22 2.10
C ALA A 244 -17.25 -5.70 3.02
N GLN A 245 -16.07 -5.10 2.90
CA GLN A 245 -15.03 -5.29 3.90
C GLN A 245 -15.00 -4.07 4.82
N ALA A 246 -15.01 -4.32 6.12
CA ALA A 246 -14.95 -3.30 7.16
C ALA A 246 -13.82 -3.61 8.15
N SER A 247 -13.09 -2.57 8.54
CA SER A 247 -12.05 -2.64 9.58
C SER A 247 -11.74 -1.25 10.13
N PRO A 248 -11.00 -1.14 11.24
CA PRO A 248 -10.52 0.16 11.71
C PRO A 248 -9.75 0.92 10.62
N PRO A 249 -9.84 2.26 10.57
CA PRO A 249 -9.19 3.08 9.54
C PRO A 249 -7.68 3.23 9.80
N ASN A 250 -6.93 2.15 9.62
CA ASN A 250 -5.47 2.13 9.67
C ASN A 250 -4.89 1.20 8.60
N MET A 251 -3.63 1.41 8.26
CA MET A 251 -2.98 0.63 7.21
C MET A 251 -2.40 -0.72 7.68
N LYS A 252 -2.39 -1.01 8.99
CA LYS A 252 -1.84 -2.27 9.50
C LYS A 252 -2.63 -3.48 8.99
N GLY A 253 -3.97 -3.37 8.92
CA GLY A 253 -4.82 -4.43 8.37
C GLY A 253 -4.47 -4.81 6.93
N PRO A 254 -4.56 -3.89 5.96
CA PRO A 254 -4.19 -4.12 4.57
C PRO A 254 -2.74 -4.58 4.37
N ILE A 255 -1.78 -3.99 5.10
CA ILE A 255 -0.37 -4.40 5.04
C ILE A 255 -0.21 -5.84 5.55
N ALA A 256 -0.76 -6.17 6.71
CA ALA A 256 -0.69 -7.50 7.28
C ALA A 256 -1.33 -8.53 6.36
N TYR A 257 -2.51 -8.22 5.80
CA TYR A 257 -3.16 -9.06 4.82
C TYR A 257 -2.27 -9.33 3.61
N ALA A 258 -1.69 -8.28 3.00
CA ALA A 258 -0.85 -8.43 1.83
C ALA A 258 0.42 -9.26 2.12
N LEU A 259 1.08 -9.03 3.27
CA LEU A 259 2.28 -9.77 3.65
C LEU A 259 2.01 -11.25 4.00
N SER A 260 0.82 -11.56 4.51
CA SER A 260 0.47 -12.92 4.97
C SER A 260 -0.40 -13.71 4.00
N TYR A 261 -0.99 -13.08 2.98
CA TYR A 261 -1.93 -13.72 2.04
C TYR A 261 -1.47 -15.10 1.58
N PRO A 262 -2.32 -16.15 1.58
CA PRO A 262 -3.76 -16.11 1.87
C PRO A 262 -4.16 -16.23 3.35
N CYS A 263 -3.19 -16.20 4.29
CA CYS A 263 -3.46 -16.33 5.72
C CYS A 263 -3.82 -14.98 6.33
N LEU A 264 -4.60 -14.99 7.41
CA LEU A 264 -4.86 -13.80 8.22
C LEU A 264 -3.91 -13.75 9.40
N LEU A 265 -3.52 -12.53 9.79
CA LEU A 265 -2.82 -12.24 11.04
C LEU A 265 -3.75 -11.44 11.96
N TYR A 266 -3.61 -11.69 13.25
CA TYR A 266 -4.25 -10.85 14.25
C TYR A 266 -3.52 -9.50 14.29
N THR A 267 -4.23 -8.40 14.00
CA THR A 267 -3.64 -7.06 13.97
C THR A 267 -4.23 -6.11 15.02
N SER A 268 -5.45 -6.36 15.45
CA SER A 268 -6.13 -5.63 16.53
C SER A 268 -7.37 -6.40 16.98
N ASP A 269 -7.73 -6.29 18.24
CA ASP A 269 -9.03 -6.73 18.75
C ASP A 269 -9.90 -5.50 18.98
N ALA A 270 -11.11 -5.50 18.42
CA ALA A 270 -12.08 -4.43 18.67
C ALA A 270 -12.52 -4.37 20.15
N ALA A 271 -12.31 -5.45 20.91
CA ALA A 271 -12.59 -5.52 22.34
C ALA A 271 -11.45 -4.93 23.18
N ASP A 272 -10.21 -4.95 22.69
CA ASP A 272 -9.05 -4.42 23.40
C ASP A 272 -8.91 -2.89 23.22
N ASP A 273 -9.58 -2.31 22.23
CA ASP A 273 -9.58 -0.86 21.94
C ASP A 273 -10.64 -0.08 22.76
N THR A 274 -11.43 -0.74 23.60
CA THR A 274 -12.31 -0.06 24.54
C THR A 274 -11.54 0.28 25.81
N PRO A 275 -11.30 1.57 26.11
CA PRO A 275 -10.79 1.94 27.43
C PRO A 275 -11.81 1.51 28.50
N CYS A 276 -11.36 0.68 29.42
CA CYS A 276 -12.10 0.33 30.63
C CYS A 276 -12.34 1.57 31.52
#